data_a0a2558238a5c40017ce02798423cefb
#
_entry.id   a0a2558238a5c40017ce02798423cefb
#
_cell.length_a   1.000
_cell.length_b   1.000
_cell.length_c   1.000
_cell.angle_alpha   90.00
_cell.angle_beta   90.00
_cell.angle_gamma   90.00
#
_symmetry.space_group_name_H-M   'P 1'
#
loop_
_entity.id
_entity.type
_entity.pdbx_description
1 polymer ?
#
loop_
_entity_poly.entity_id
_entity_poly.type
_entity_poly.pdbx_seq_one_letter_code
_entity_poly.pdbx_strand_id
1 'polypeptide(L)'
;MITLLRFVLLASCLGLLACGQSPATHTPVSEADPDIPPTDPTAPVQFELIEATTADIHAAFAGEQITADGDALTCVELTQMYIDRIFAYNDNPQPSGGLPIRGALYIHPTALDQAAELDNLYARDGGVGERFLHCMPILLKDNYDTYDAPSTSGSYAMLGHQAGVDAESVRGLRAAGALILGKANQDEFAYFTTGFSARAIQVSNPYNTAESPAGSSSGTGASLAANFALGGTGSDTCQSIRHPSSVNGLVGIRPSMGVVSQHGIFPLSHARDTGGPMTRTVTDSALMLTAMASVDPRDFRTLEFPAGERPASYTEYLNRDAHGVEGRNIGVLRQLGSSTTPAGTGQQAALIAAAVAQMEAMGAHIYDIYLPEFTSRGAGNQNYDVGDYFNIFEMEGGSSPRACLSSLNSGRSNGRESCTGIEGILETGRTGPRSAALVALGAQGDPDQPGTQEQLDAMAAERAYVEGIMDALVDENGDPVLDADGNQVRLDAFVLSPGPSGGRTCDLGSTTHMGSIVVPVGFDTDADTPRGMEIFVRRFDEGTGIGIAYDYEQATLHRAPPDIVPATGTENETIAQFNARQQQALMTAASAAPEDLPIETYIQALEELLGVSP
;
A
#
# COMPACT_ATOMS: atom_id res chain seq x y z
N MET A 1 32.93 17.09 44.90
CA MET A 1 34.41 17.23 45.09
C MET A 1 34.98 16.94 43.72
N ILE A 2 35.18 17.99 42.91
CA ILE A 2 36.48 18.59 42.63
C ILE A 2 37.26 17.64 41.67
N THR A 3 37.72 17.95 40.45
CA THR A 3 38.13 19.19 39.78
C THR A 3 38.50 18.79 38.35
N LEU A 4 37.99 19.44 37.30
CA LEU A 4 38.69 20.36 36.40
C LEU A 4 40.18 20.07 36.15
N LEU A 5 40.57 19.87 34.87
CA LEU A 5 41.66 20.65 34.32
C LEU A 5 41.56 20.78 32.78
N ARG A 6 41.60 22.02 32.38
CA ARG A 6 41.86 22.57 31.02
C ARG A 6 43.35 22.60 30.74
N PHE A 7 43.74 22.72 29.46
CA PHE A 7 44.69 23.61 28.79
C PHE A 7 45.25 22.96 27.54
N VAL A 8 45.13 23.42 26.39
CA VAL A 8 45.43 24.67 25.63
C VAL A 8 46.62 24.49 24.68
N LEU A 9 46.33 24.74 23.37
CA LEU A 9 47.09 25.45 22.30
C LEU A 9 48.46 24.89 21.86
N LEU A 10 48.70 24.73 20.59
CA LEU A 10 49.11 25.70 19.58
C LEU A 10 49.33 25.10 18.20
N ALA A 11 48.72 25.67 17.23
CA ALA A 11 48.98 25.95 15.86
C ALA A 11 50.35 25.57 15.22
N SER A 12 50.29 25.02 14.01
CA SER A 12 50.97 25.64 12.84
C SER A 12 50.64 24.89 11.54
N CYS A 13 50.00 25.56 10.64
CA CYS A 13 50.30 25.82 9.23
C CYS A 13 50.33 24.72 8.17
N LEU A 14 49.44 24.94 7.21
CA LEU A 14 49.56 24.82 5.74
C LEU A 14 49.71 23.44 5.11
N GLY A 15 48.68 23.13 4.34
CA GLY A 15 48.70 22.14 3.27
C GLY A 15 47.30 21.99 2.66
N LEU A 16 46.96 22.88 1.73
CA LEU A 16 45.78 22.77 0.87
C LEU A 16 45.79 21.42 0.15
N LEU A 17 44.68 20.69 0.25
CA LEU A 17 44.11 19.92 -0.86
C LEU A 17 42.61 19.75 -0.54
N ALA A 18 41.84 20.56 -1.20
CA ALA A 18 40.38 20.47 -1.24
C ALA A 18 39.98 19.21 -2.06
N CYS A 19 39.39 18.24 -1.42
CA CYS A 19 38.46 17.32 -2.09
C CYS A 19 37.08 17.71 -1.63
N GLY A 20 36.45 18.60 -2.37
CA GLY A 20 35.02 18.86 -2.26
C GLY A 20 34.28 17.69 -2.90
N GLN A 21 33.55 16.94 -2.10
CA GLN A 21 32.45 16.18 -2.61
C GLN A 21 31.27 17.15 -2.81
N SER A 22 30.97 17.41 -4.06
CA SER A 22 29.74 18.10 -4.45
C SER A 22 28.54 17.19 -4.16
N PRO A 23 27.41 17.72 -3.66
CA PRO A 23 26.17 16.97 -3.64
C PRO A 23 25.79 16.60 -5.08
N ALA A 24 25.36 15.36 -5.28
CA ALA A 24 24.86 14.90 -6.56
C ALA A 24 23.63 15.75 -6.93
N THR A 25 23.83 16.70 -7.81
CA THR A 25 22.75 17.40 -8.47
C THR A 25 22.17 16.45 -9.52
N HIS A 26 20.96 15.97 -9.30
CA HIS A 26 20.16 15.39 -10.38
C HIS A 26 19.94 16.49 -11.42
N THR A 27 20.71 16.46 -12.47
CA THR A 27 20.50 17.28 -13.66
C THR A 27 19.28 16.74 -14.41
N PRO A 28 18.37 17.60 -14.88
CA PRO A 28 17.37 17.17 -15.83
C PRO A 28 18.08 16.65 -17.09
N VAL A 29 17.48 15.66 -17.74
CA VAL A 29 17.99 14.98 -18.94
C VAL A 29 18.62 16.00 -19.85
N SER A 30 19.95 15.95 -19.99
CA SER A 30 20.72 16.85 -20.85
C SER A 30 20.53 16.45 -22.30
N GLU A 31 20.66 17.42 -23.16
CA GLU A 31 20.79 17.28 -24.61
C GLU A 31 21.56 16.02 -25.00
N ALA A 32 21.04 15.32 -26.02
CA ALA A 32 21.58 14.05 -26.52
C ALA A 32 23.10 14.08 -26.65
N ASP A 33 23.76 13.09 -26.07
CA ASP A 33 25.19 12.85 -26.20
C ASP A 33 25.50 12.68 -27.71
N PRO A 34 26.34 13.52 -28.32
CA PRO A 34 26.61 13.48 -29.75
C PRO A 34 27.34 12.20 -30.21
N ASP A 35 27.81 11.37 -29.28
CA ASP A 35 28.47 10.08 -29.59
C ASP A 35 27.53 8.87 -29.55
N ILE A 36 26.23 9.05 -29.24
CA ILE A 36 25.22 8.00 -29.42
C ILE A 36 24.81 8.00 -30.89
N PRO A 37 25.05 6.93 -31.67
CA PRO A 37 24.56 6.85 -33.03
C PRO A 37 23.02 7.02 -33.02
N PRO A 38 22.46 7.76 -33.99
CA PRO A 38 21.01 7.95 -34.06
C PRO A 38 20.36 6.56 -34.06
N THR A 39 19.50 6.31 -33.08
CA THR A 39 18.69 5.09 -33.02
C THR A 39 17.87 5.03 -34.30
N ASP A 40 17.93 3.91 -35.01
CA ASP A 40 17.07 3.67 -36.17
C ASP A 40 15.61 3.80 -35.71
N PRO A 41 14.86 4.80 -36.19
CA PRO A 41 13.47 4.99 -35.78
C PRO A 41 12.55 3.84 -36.20
N THR A 42 13.07 2.88 -36.97
CA THR A 42 12.35 1.66 -37.38
C THR A 42 12.80 0.43 -36.60
N ALA A 43 13.80 0.55 -35.71
CA ALA A 43 14.19 -0.55 -34.84
C ALA A 43 13.10 -0.80 -33.80
N PRO A 44 12.71 -2.08 -33.57
CA PRO A 44 11.74 -2.41 -32.52
C PRO A 44 12.24 -1.92 -31.15
N VAL A 45 11.32 -1.35 -30.35
CA VAL A 45 11.60 -0.95 -28.98
C VAL A 45 11.77 -2.23 -28.14
N GLN A 46 12.83 -2.30 -27.33
CA GLN A 46 13.00 -3.43 -26.41
C GLN A 46 12.09 -3.25 -25.20
N PHE A 47 11.50 -4.36 -24.74
CA PHE A 47 10.72 -4.39 -23.52
C PHE A 47 11.65 -4.28 -22.30
N GLU A 48 11.36 -3.34 -21.41
CA GLU A 48 12.06 -3.14 -20.16
C GLU A 48 11.13 -3.47 -18.98
N LEU A 49 11.55 -4.42 -18.13
CA LEU A 49 10.76 -4.83 -16.96
C LEU A 49 10.64 -3.71 -15.91
N ILE A 50 11.72 -2.93 -15.73
CA ILE A 50 11.78 -1.88 -14.71
C ILE A 50 10.86 -0.75 -15.13
N GLU A 51 9.94 -0.39 -14.21
CA GLU A 51 8.90 0.63 -14.41
C GLU A 51 7.89 0.31 -15.52
N ALA A 52 7.86 -0.94 -16.05
CA ALA A 52 6.86 -1.36 -17.01
C ALA A 52 5.44 -1.11 -16.48
N THR A 53 4.56 -0.66 -17.36
CA THR A 53 3.13 -0.46 -17.13
C THR A 53 2.31 -1.60 -17.76
N THR A 54 1.02 -1.68 -17.46
CA THR A 54 0.10 -2.60 -18.15
C THR A 54 0.13 -2.36 -19.66
N ALA A 55 0.22 -1.12 -20.10
CA ALA A 55 0.28 -0.76 -21.51
C ALA A 55 1.56 -1.28 -22.19
N ASP A 56 2.72 -1.16 -21.54
CA ASP A 56 4.00 -1.68 -22.05
C ASP A 56 3.96 -3.21 -22.20
N ILE A 57 3.40 -3.90 -21.20
CA ILE A 57 3.24 -5.36 -21.24
C ILE A 57 2.33 -5.77 -22.41
N HIS A 58 1.20 -5.11 -22.60
CA HIS A 58 0.29 -5.42 -23.70
C HIS A 58 0.90 -5.08 -25.07
N ALA A 59 1.68 -4.01 -25.17
CA ALA A 59 2.45 -3.68 -26.37
C ALA A 59 3.50 -4.75 -26.69
N ALA A 60 4.17 -5.28 -25.64
CA ALA A 60 5.15 -6.37 -25.81
C ALA A 60 4.48 -7.68 -26.24
N PHE A 61 3.31 -8.02 -25.72
CA PHE A 61 2.53 -9.19 -26.18
C PHE A 61 2.06 -9.04 -27.63
N ALA A 62 1.74 -7.84 -28.06
CA ALA A 62 1.38 -7.53 -29.43
C ALA A 62 2.59 -7.50 -30.41
N GLY A 63 3.81 -7.58 -29.88
CA GLY A 63 5.05 -7.48 -30.67
C GLY A 63 5.41 -6.05 -31.07
N GLU A 64 4.78 -5.04 -30.47
CA GLU A 64 5.14 -3.63 -30.62
C GLU A 64 6.41 -3.27 -29.85
N GLN A 65 6.66 -4.00 -28.76
CA GLN A 65 7.93 -4.08 -28.06
C GLN A 65 8.41 -5.55 -28.12
N ILE A 66 9.72 -5.78 -28.15
CA ILE A 66 10.29 -7.12 -28.30
C ILE A 66 11.20 -7.47 -27.12
N THR A 67 11.34 -8.77 -26.86
CA THR A 67 12.32 -9.31 -25.91
C THR A 67 13.75 -9.15 -26.46
N ALA A 68 14.75 -9.41 -25.63
CA ALA A 68 16.16 -9.39 -26.03
C ALA A 68 16.45 -10.37 -27.18
N ASP A 69 15.67 -11.45 -27.32
CA ASP A 69 15.80 -12.46 -28.39
C ASP A 69 15.08 -12.05 -29.70
N GLY A 70 14.34 -10.92 -29.68
CA GLY A 70 13.67 -10.35 -30.84
C GLY A 70 12.24 -10.85 -31.04
N ASP A 71 11.67 -11.56 -30.08
CA ASP A 71 10.34 -12.13 -30.13
C ASP A 71 9.33 -11.27 -29.32
N ALA A 72 8.04 -11.49 -29.54
CA ALA A 72 6.99 -10.96 -28.69
C ALA A 72 7.05 -11.61 -27.32
N LEU A 73 6.81 -10.82 -26.26
CA LEU A 73 6.79 -11.29 -24.88
C LEU A 73 5.63 -12.27 -24.66
N THR A 74 5.84 -13.29 -23.84
CA THR A 74 4.79 -14.18 -23.34
C THR A 74 4.50 -13.91 -21.86
N CYS A 75 3.31 -14.30 -21.39
CA CYS A 75 2.97 -14.21 -19.98
C CYS A 75 3.89 -15.09 -19.11
N VAL A 76 4.30 -16.25 -19.60
CA VAL A 76 5.25 -17.13 -18.91
C VAL A 76 6.61 -16.43 -18.74
N GLU A 77 7.16 -15.82 -19.79
CA GLU A 77 8.43 -15.09 -19.73
C GLU A 77 8.36 -13.91 -18.77
N LEU A 78 7.31 -13.10 -18.88
CA LEU A 78 7.09 -11.96 -17.97
C LEU A 78 7.03 -12.42 -16.52
N THR A 79 6.26 -13.48 -16.25
CA THR A 79 6.12 -14.03 -14.90
C THR A 79 7.46 -14.53 -14.36
N GLN A 80 8.25 -15.22 -15.19
CA GLN A 80 9.58 -15.68 -14.80
C GLN A 80 10.51 -14.51 -14.50
N MET A 81 10.51 -13.44 -15.31
CA MET A 81 11.32 -12.25 -15.06
C MET A 81 11.02 -11.62 -13.69
N TYR A 82 9.76 -11.53 -13.29
CA TYR A 82 9.38 -11.04 -11.96
C TYR A 82 9.80 -11.99 -10.83
N ILE A 83 9.66 -13.31 -11.03
CA ILE A 83 10.11 -14.32 -10.07
C ILE A 83 11.63 -14.24 -9.86
N ASP A 84 12.40 -14.17 -10.95
CA ASP A 84 13.86 -14.07 -10.90
C ASP A 84 14.29 -12.78 -10.16
N ARG A 85 13.56 -11.68 -10.39
CA ARG A 85 13.81 -10.43 -9.69
C ARG A 85 13.52 -10.55 -8.19
N ILE A 86 12.43 -11.19 -7.79
CA ILE A 86 12.14 -11.46 -6.37
C ILE A 86 13.26 -12.29 -5.75
N PHE A 87 13.69 -13.36 -6.41
CA PHE A 87 14.77 -14.20 -5.91
C PHE A 87 16.09 -13.42 -5.74
N ALA A 88 16.40 -12.56 -6.71
CA ALA A 88 17.63 -11.79 -6.69
C ALA A 88 17.65 -10.70 -5.60
N TYR A 89 16.52 -10.08 -5.26
CA TYR A 89 16.53 -8.84 -4.48
C TYR A 89 15.79 -8.92 -3.13
N ASN A 90 14.81 -9.81 -2.97
CA ASN A 90 13.92 -9.79 -1.80
C ASN A 90 14.68 -9.97 -0.47
N ASP A 91 15.60 -10.93 -0.41
CA ASP A 91 16.32 -11.27 0.81
C ASP A 91 17.80 -10.86 0.78
N ASN A 92 18.19 -10.10 -0.21
CA ASN A 92 19.55 -9.60 -0.33
C ASN A 92 19.74 -8.31 0.47
N PRO A 93 20.79 -8.20 1.32
CA PRO A 93 21.13 -6.94 1.98
C PRO A 93 21.39 -5.83 0.96
N GLN A 94 20.76 -4.68 1.14
CA GLN A 94 20.85 -3.54 0.22
C GLN A 94 21.90 -2.53 0.65
N PRO A 95 22.48 -1.74 -0.30
CA PRO A 95 23.58 -0.82 0.00
C PRO A 95 23.22 0.29 0.98
N SER A 96 21.99 0.81 0.90
CA SER A 96 21.54 1.97 1.65
C SER A 96 21.51 1.77 3.18
N GLY A 97 21.28 0.56 3.65
CA GLY A 97 21.23 0.28 5.09
C GLY A 97 21.66 -1.15 5.44
N GLY A 98 22.01 -1.94 4.42
CA GLY A 98 22.47 -3.31 4.63
C GLY A 98 21.36 -4.31 4.99
N LEU A 99 20.09 -3.90 5.06
CA LEU A 99 18.96 -4.78 5.37
C LEU A 99 18.28 -5.31 4.09
N PRO A 100 17.75 -6.55 4.10
CA PRO A 100 16.94 -7.09 3.02
C PRO A 100 15.59 -6.39 2.89
N ILE A 101 15.04 -6.36 1.67
CA ILE A 101 13.72 -5.74 1.38
C ILE A 101 12.59 -6.52 2.05
N ARG A 102 12.55 -7.84 1.87
CA ARG A 102 11.54 -8.77 2.42
C ARG A 102 10.09 -8.38 2.14
N GLY A 103 9.84 -7.77 0.99
CA GLY A 103 8.52 -7.34 0.56
C GLY A 103 7.62 -8.49 0.13
N ALA A 104 8.16 -9.44 -0.66
CA ALA A 104 7.45 -10.65 -1.09
C ALA A 104 7.54 -11.72 0.00
N LEU A 105 6.37 -12.24 0.42
CA LEU A 105 6.24 -13.24 1.47
C LEU A 105 6.12 -14.66 0.92
N TYR A 106 5.46 -14.81 -0.21
CA TYR A 106 5.12 -16.10 -0.81
C TYR A 106 4.90 -15.92 -2.30
N ILE A 107 5.46 -16.82 -3.10
CA ILE A 107 5.22 -16.90 -4.55
C ILE A 107 4.28 -18.09 -4.80
N HIS A 108 3.25 -17.86 -5.61
CA HIS A 108 2.27 -18.90 -5.92
C HIS A 108 2.93 -20.07 -6.63
N PRO A 109 2.80 -21.32 -6.13
CA PRO A 109 3.51 -22.48 -6.70
C PRO A 109 3.19 -22.75 -8.17
N THR A 110 1.98 -22.38 -8.61
CA THR A 110 1.50 -22.55 -9.97
C THR A 110 1.48 -21.24 -10.76
N ALA A 111 2.26 -20.22 -10.37
CA ALA A 111 2.28 -18.94 -11.08
C ALA A 111 2.60 -19.09 -12.57
N LEU A 112 3.57 -19.95 -12.91
CA LEU A 112 3.93 -20.22 -14.30
C LEU A 112 2.86 -21.02 -15.05
N ASP A 113 2.15 -21.93 -14.38
CA ASP A 113 1.03 -22.66 -14.99
C ASP A 113 -0.14 -21.70 -15.28
N GLN A 114 -0.44 -20.78 -14.36
CA GLN A 114 -1.43 -19.73 -14.57
C GLN A 114 -1.03 -18.79 -15.72
N ALA A 115 0.26 -18.45 -15.83
CA ALA A 115 0.78 -17.67 -16.94
C ALA A 115 0.59 -18.39 -18.30
N ALA A 116 0.90 -19.67 -18.35
CA ALA A 116 0.70 -20.49 -19.57
C ALA A 116 -0.78 -20.58 -19.96
N GLU A 117 -1.69 -20.63 -18.99
CA GLU A 117 -3.13 -20.55 -19.28
C GLU A 117 -3.52 -19.19 -19.89
N LEU A 118 -2.97 -18.10 -19.37
CA LEU A 118 -3.19 -16.75 -19.93
C LEU A 118 -2.61 -16.63 -21.35
N ASP A 119 -1.44 -17.20 -21.65
CA ASP A 119 -0.90 -17.26 -23.02
C ASP A 119 -1.84 -18.02 -23.96
N ASN A 120 -2.40 -19.15 -23.52
CA ASN A 120 -3.37 -19.89 -24.30
C ASN A 120 -4.66 -19.09 -24.56
N LEU A 121 -5.13 -18.34 -23.56
CA LEU A 121 -6.28 -17.44 -23.70
C LEU A 121 -5.99 -16.30 -24.68
N TYR A 122 -4.80 -15.70 -24.61
CA TYR A 122 -4.36 -14.66 -25.55
C TYR A 122 -4.35 -15.17 -27.00
N ALA A 123 -3.72 -16.33 -27.21
CA ALA A 123 -3.63 -16.94 -28.55
C ALA A 123 -5.01 -17.34 -29.09
N ARG A 124 -5.88 -17.89 -28.25
CA ARG A 124 -7.24 -18.28 -28.62
C ARG A 124 -8.10 -17.09 -29.06
N ASP A 125 -8.03 -16.00 -28.30
CA ASP A 125 -8.91 -14.83 -28.47
C ASP A 125 -8.30 -13.77 -29.40
N GLY A 126 -7.05 -13.94 -29.82
CA GLY A 126 -6.33 -13.01 -30.70
C GLY A 126 -5.96 -11.70 -30.02
N GLY A 127 -5.72 -11.72 -28.71
CA GLY A 127 -5.36 -10.56 -27.90
C GLY A 127 -5.91 -10.61 -26.48
N VAL A 128 -5.80 -9.51 -25.77
CA VAL A 128 -6.25 -9.39 -24.36
C VAL A 128 -7.79 -9.45 -24.24
N GLY A 129 -8.53 -9.02 -25.24
CA GLY A 129 -9.99 -8.98 -25.22
C GLY A 129 -10.54 -8.11 -24.08
N GLU A 130 -11.52 -8.65 -23.34
CA GLU A 130 -12.09 -7.99 -22.16
C GLU A 130 -11.19 -8.11 -20.90
N ARG A 131 -10.08 -8.85 -20.99
CA ARG A 131 -9.12 -9.04 -19.88
C ARG A 131 -8.13 -7.89 -19.85
N PHE A 132 -8.61 -6.70 -19.49
CA PHE A 132 -7.80 -5.48 -19.49
C PHE A 132 -6.63 -5.45 -18.50
N LEU A 133 -6.55 -6.42 -17.56
CA LEU A 133 -5.39 -6.71 -16.72
C LEU A 133 -4.65 -7.98 -17.17
N HIS A 134 -4.78 -8.38 -18.45
CA HIS A 134 -4.22 -9.63 -18.93
C HIS A 134 -2.74 -9.77 -18.59
N CYS A 135 -2.45 -10.83 -17.82
CA CYS A 135 -1.11 -11.13 -17.32
C CYS A 135 -0.44 -10.02 -16.50
N MET A 136 -1.21 -9.12 -15.87
CA MET A 136 -0.66 -8.19 -14.88
C MET A 136 -0.26 -8.97 -13.62
N PRO A 137 1.05 -9.11 -13.30
CA PRO A 137 1.47 -9.82 -12.11
C PRO A 137 1.18 -9.00 -10.86
N ILE A 138 0.37 -9.56 -9.95
CA ILE A 138 -0.10 -8.89 -8.74
C ILE A 138 0.38 -9.62 -7.49
N LEU A 139 0.94 -8.88 -6.53
CA LEU A 139 1.17 -9.34 -5.16
C LEU A 139 0.01 -8.88 -4.27
N LEU A 140 -0.71 -9.84 -3.69
CA LEU A 140 -1.79 -9.56 -2.76
C LEU A 140 -1.22 -9.35 -1.35
N LYS A 141 -1.66 -8.29 -0.66
CA LYS A 141 -1.40 -8.16 0.78
C LYS A 141 -1.86 -9.43 1.49
N ASP A 142 -1.10 -9.93 2.44
CA ASP A 142 -1.29 -11.27 3.02
C ASP A 142 -2.59 -11.45 3.84
N ASN A 143 -3.40 -10.40 3.95
CA ASN A 143 -4.74 -10.47 4.53
C ASN A 143 -5.88 -10.64 3.50
N TYR A 144 -5.56 -10.79 2.19
CA TYR A 144 -6.55 -11.10 1.16
C TYR A 144 -6.65 -12.61 0.97
N ASP A 145 -7.85 -13.15 1.07
CA ASP A 145 -8.11 -14.56 0.86
C ASP A 145 -7.95 -14.98 -0.60
N THR A 146 -7.37 -16.16 -0.77
CA THR A 146 -7.30 -16.87 -2.04
C THR A 146 -7.56 -18.34 -1.79
N TYR A 147 -8.32 -18.98 -2.72
CA TYR A 147 -8.64 -20.40 -2.60
C TYR A 147 -7.41 -21.30 -2.82
N ASP A 148 -6.35 -20.79 -3.43
CA ASP A 148 -5.20 -21.51 -3.94
C ASP A 148 -3.85 -21.12 -3.30
N ALA A 149 -3.86 -20.13 -2.39
CA ALA A 149 -2.67 -19.73 -1.64
C ALA A 149 -3.03 -19.39 -0.17
N PRO A 150 -2.11 -19.62 0.78
CA PRO A 150 -2.36 -19.31 2.19
C PRO A 150 -2.53 -17.81 2.42
N SER A 151 -3.40 -17.45 3.38
CA SER A 151 -3.63 -16.08 3.85
C SER A 151 -3.32 -16.03 5.34
N THR A 152 -2.18 -15.42 5.71
CA THR A 152 -1.70 -15.49 7.10
C THR A 152 -1.75 -14.19 7.86
N SER A 153 -2.18 -13.09 7.22
CA SER A 153 -2.18 -11.75 7.81
C SER A 153 -0.84 -11.37 8.47
N GLY A 154 0.28 -11.83 7.90
CA GLY A 154 1.62 -11.62 8.46
C GLY A 154 1.87 -12.38 9.77
N SER A 155 0.96 -13.25 10.22
CA SER A 155 1.08 -13.95 11.49
C SER A 155 1.57 -15.40 11.32
N TYR A 156 2.52 -15.78 12.15
CA TYR A 156 2.92 -17.17 12.26
C TYR A 156 1.82 -18.06 12.87
N ALA A 157 0.92 -17.46 13.66
CA ALA A 157 -0.23 -18.17 14.23
C ALA A 157 -1.20 -18.66 13.15
N MET A 158 -1.26 -17.96 12.01
CA MET A 158 -2.11 -18.26 10.86
C MET A 158 -1.41 -19.12 9.79
N LEU A 159 -0.23 -19.65 10.07
CA LEU A 159 0.50 -20.45 9.10
C LEU A 159 -0.30 -21.68 8.64
N GLY A 160 -0.51 -21.79 7.33
CA GLY A 160 -1.31 -22.85 6.71
C GLY A 160 -2.82 -22.59 6.72
N HIS A 161 -3.25 -21.39 7.10
CA HIS A 161 -4.62 -20.94 6.92
C HIS A 161 -4.92 -20.77 5.43
N GLN A 162 -5.95 -21.48 4.94
CA GLN A 162 -6.31 -21.57 3.53
C GLN A 162 -7.80 -21.30 3.37
N ALA A 163 -8.15 -20.23 2.66
CA ALA A 163 -9.53 -19.92 2.33
C ALA A 163 -10.11 -20.92 1.31
N GLY A 164 -11.40 -21.11 1.33
CA GLY A 164 -12.12 -21.95 0.37
C GLY A 164 -12.47 -21.20 -0.92
N VAL A 165 -12.45 -19.87 -0.86
CA VAL A 165 -12.80 -18.96 -1.97
C VAL A 165 -11.86 -17.78 -2.00
N ASP A 166 -11.77 -17.11 -3.14
CA ASP A 166 -11.10 -15.82 -3.25
C ASP A 166 -11.91 -14.72 -2.54
N ALA A 167 -11.23 -13.72 -2.00
CA ALA A 167 -11.85 -12.44 -1.68
C ALA A 167 -12.56 -11.87 -2.93
N GLU A 168 -13.66 -11.16 -2.74
CA GLU A 168 -14.44 -10.65 -3.87
C GLU A 168 -13.61 -9.78 -4.81
N SER A 169 -12.75 -8.93 -4.27
CA SER A 169 -11.82 -8.11 -5.05
C SER A 169 -10.78 -8.93 -5.82
N VAL A 170 -10.30 -10.05 -5.25
CA VAL A 170 -9.36 -10.98 -5.93
C VAL A 170 -10.08 -11.68 -7.08
N ARG A 171 -11.33 -12.09 -6.87
CA ARG A 171 -12.17 -12.66 -7.93
C ARG A 171 -12.31 -11.69 -9.11
N GLY A 172 -12.53 -10.40 -8.82
CA GLY A 172 -12.58 -9.35 -9.84
C GLY A 172 -11.26 -9.19 -10.59
N LEU A 173 -10.12 -9.17 -9.89
CA LEU A 173 -8.79 -9.10 -10.50
C LEU A 173 -8.52 -10.29 -11.44
N ARG A 174 -8.81 -11.53 -11.01
CA ARG A 174 -8.67 -12.72 -11.87
C ARG A 174 -9.60 -12.67 -13.08
N ALA A 175 -10.84 -12.21 -12.91
CA ALA A 175 -11.79 -12.07 -14.01
C ALA A 175 -11.31 -11.06 -15.07
N ALA A 176 -10.62 -10.00 -14.63
CA ALA A 176 -9.97 -9.03 -15.51
C ALA A 176 -8.66 -9.54 -16.17
N GLY A 177 -8.23 -10.77 -15.85
CA GLY A 177 -7.06 -11.42 -16.43
C GLY A 177 -5.75 -11.23 -15.67
N ALA A 178 -5.80 -10.66 -14.45
CA ALA A 178 -4.60 -10.52 -13.63
C ALA A 178 -4.03 -11.88 -13.21
N LEU A 179 -2.70 -11.96 -13.12
CA LEU A 179 -1.96 -13.10 -12.62
C LEU A 179 -1.67 -12.88 -11.13
N ILE A 180 -2.17 -13.75 -10.26
CA ILE A 180 -1.84 -13.68 -8.84
C ILE A 180 -0.47 -14.31 -8.62
N LEU A 181 0.55 -13.46 -8.58
CA LEU A 181 1.95 -13.86 -8.44
C LEU A 181 2.24 -14.45 -7.06
N GLY A 182 1.58 -13.93 -6.02
CA GLY A 182 1.79 -14.41 -4.67
C GLY A 182 1.26 -13.45 -3.60
N LYS A 183 1.88 -13.52 -2.42
CA LYS A 183 1.52 -12.70 -1.25
C LYS A 183 2.64 -11.74 -0.88
N ALA A 184 2.26 -10.50 -0.62
CA ALA A 184 3.13 -9.47 -0.07
C ALA A 184 3.09 -9.51 1.47
N ASN A 185 4.23 -9.26 2.09
CA ASN A 185 4.34 -9.10 3.52
C ASN A 185 3.52 -7.89 4.02
N GLN A 186 3.20 -7.87 5.29
CA GLN A 186 2.46 -6.79 5.94
C GLN A 186 2.82 -6.72 7.42
N ASP A 187 2.46 -5.63 8.08
CA ASP A 187 2.44 -5.62 9.54
C ASP A 187 1.39 -6.62 10.04
N GLU A 188 1.76 -7.40 11.04
CA GLU A 188 0.94 -8.50 11.53
C GLU A 188 -0.49 -8.04 11.88
N PHE A 189 -1.50 -8.75 11.35
CA PHE A 189 -2.94 -8.42 11.47
C PHE A 189 -3.31 -7.01 11.00
N ALA A 190 -2.56 -6.46 10.05
CA ALA A 190 -2.74 -5.11 9.52
C ALA A 190 -2.65 -4.00 10.60
N TYR A 191 -2.06 -4.30 11.74
CA TYR A 191 -1.90 -3.37 12.85
C TYR A 191 -0.47 -2.81 12.91
N PHE A 192 -0.32 -1.54 13.19
CA PHE A 192 0.92 -0.78 13.09
C PHE A 192 1.31 -0.35 11.66
N THR A 193 2.42 0.35 11.59
CA THR A 193 2.92 1.00 10.37
C THR A 193 4.45 0.92 10.30
N THR A 194 5.02 -0.16 10.84
CA THR A 194 6.46 -0.32 11.01
C THR A 194 7.10 -1.27 10.00
N GLY A 195 6.29 -2.06 9.29
CA GLY A 195 6.77 -3.10 8.38
C GLY A 195 7.15 -4.40 9.08
N PHE A 196 6.77 -4.59 10.36
CA PHE A 196 7.12 -5.79 11.10
C PHE A 196 5.99 -6.83 11.11
N SER A 197 6.36 -8.09 10.85
CA SER A 197 5.47 -9.24 11.00
C SER A 197 6.16 -10.40 11.71
N ALA A 198 5.38 -11.20 12.44
CA ALA A 198 5.90 -12.43 13.01
C ALA A 198 6.25 -13.47 11.94
N ARG A 199 5.75 -13.31 10.71
CA ARG A 199 5.94 -14.24 9.61
C ARG A 199 7.24 -14.03 8.83
N ALA A 200 7.65 -12.81 8.56
CA ALA A 200 8.83 -12.52 7.75
C ALA A 200 9.69 -11.39 8.31
N ILE A 201 9.51 -11.09 9.60
CA ILE A 201 10.30 -10.11 10.34
C ILE A 201 10.08 -8.70 9.75
N GLN A 202 11.15 -7.94 9.51
CA GLN A 202 11.11 -6.55 9.10
C GLN A 202 11.14 -6.41 7.58
N VAL A 203 10.15 -5.71 7.03
CA VAL A 203 10.20 -5.16 5.68
C VAL A 203 11.02 -3.87 5.70
N SER A 204 11.91 -3.68 4.75
CA SER A 204 12.72 -2.47 4.62
C SER A 204 12.29 -1.63 3.43
N ASN A 205 12.48 -0.32 3.52
CA ASN A 205 12.22 0.59 2.41
C ASN A 205 13.31 0.40 1.33
N PRO A 206 12.97 0.11 0.06
CA PRO A 206 13.99 -0.16 -0.97
C PRO A 206 14.86 1.05 -1.33
N TYR A 207 14.40 2.28 -1.11
CA TYR A 207 15.19 3.48 -1.35
C TYR A 207 16.24 3.70 -0.26
N ASN A 208 15.84 3.49 1.00
CA ASN A 208 16.73 3.55 2.15
C ASN A 208 16.31 2.52 3.19
N THR A 209 17.05 1.42 3.30
CA THR A 209 16.68 0.31 4.18
C THR A 209 16.85 0.60 5.68
N ALA A 210 17.40 1.76 6.05
CA ALA A 210 17.38 2.27 7.42
C ALA A 210 16.06 2.96 7.78
N GLU A 211 15.25 3.32 6.76
CA GLU A 211 13.97 3.98 6.92
C GLU A 211 12.81 2.99 6.89
N SER A 212 11.70 3.37 7.55
CA SER A 212 10.50 2.57 7.56
C SER A 212 9.85 2.51 6.17
N PRO A 213 9.40 1.33 5.68
CA PRO A 213 8.55 1.22 4.49
C PRO A 213 7.13 1.73 4.75
N ALA A 214 6.85 2.23 5.96
CA ALA A 214 5.51 2.41 6.52
C ALA A 214 4.70 1.09 6.51
N GLY A 215 3.40 1.16 6.75
CA GLY A 215 2.52 0.00 6.80
C GLY A 215 1.06 0.41 7.08
N SER A 216 0.22 -0.59 7.23
CA SER A 216 0.52 -2.03 7.32
C SER A 216 0.69 -2.76 5.99
N SER A 217 0.45 -2.11 4.81
CA SER A 217 0.74 -2.71 3.50
C SER A 217 2.23 -2.52 3.13
N SER A 218 3.11 -2.78 4.09
CA SER A 218 4.55 -2.54 4.00
C SER A 218 5.22 -3.34 2.89
N GLY A 219 4.92 -4.64 2.83
CA GLY A 219 5.49 -5.52 1.80
C GLY A 219 4.96 -5.21 0.41
N THR A 220 3.69 -4.83 0.26
CA THR A 220 3.15 -4.36 -1.02
C THR A 220 3.91 -3.12 -1.47
N GLY A 221 4.04 -2.11 -0.59
CA GLY A 221 4.77 -0.88 -0.90
C GLY A 221 6.21 -1.15 -1.33
N ALA A 222 6.97 -1.89 -0.52
CA ALA A 222 8.37 -2.20 -0.80
C ALA A 222 8.54 -3.06 -2.08
N SER A 223 7.67 -4.06 -2.29
CA SER A 223 7.72 -4.93 -3.48
C SER A 223 7.50 -4.15 -4.77
N LEU A 224 6.51 -3.27 -4.79
CA LEU A 224 6.18 -2.49 -6.00
C LEU A 224 7.24 -1.43 -6.28
N ALA A 225 7.79 -0.79 -5.24
CA ALA A 225 8.92 0.12 -5.39
C ALA A 225 10.13 -0.59 -6.01
N ALA A 226 10.41 -1.83 -5.57
CA ALA A 226 11.50 -2.67 -6.07
C ALA A 226 11.20 -3.36 -7.41
N ASN A 227 10.05 -3.10 -8.03
CA ASN A 227 9.59 -3.78 -9.26
C ASN A 227 9.50 -5.32 -9.13
N PHE A 228 8.97 -5.83 -8.02
CA PHE A 228 8.71 -7.28 -7.82
C PHE A 228 7.38 -7.75 -8.39
N ALA A 229 6.51 -6.82 -8.72
CA ALA A 229 5.24 -7.03 -9.41
C ALA A 229 4.85 -5.72 -10.11
N LEU A 230 3.83 -5.78 -10.97
CA LEU A 230 3.31 -4.58 -11.62
C LEU A 230 2.34 -3.85 -10.70
N GLY A 231 1.50 -4.58 -9.99
CA GLY A 231 0.56 -4.04 -9.04
C GLY A 231 0.43 -4.87 -7.78
N GLY A 232 -0.26 -4.35 -6.80
CA GLY A 232 -0.56 -5.05 -5.57
C GLY A 232 -1.76 -4.48 -4.84
N THR A 233 -2.26 -5.24 -3.86
CA THR A 233 -3.35 -4.79 -3.02
C THR A 233 -2.86 -4.28 -1.68
N GLY A 234 -3.53 -3.28 -1.14
CA GLY A 234 -3.41 -2.84 0.23
C GLY A 234 -4.76 -2.89 0.95
N SER A 235 -4.75 -2.82 2.27
CA SER A 235 -5.92 -2.53 3.08
C SER A 235 -5.61 -1.36 4.01
N ASP A 236 -6.59 -0.48 4.24
CA ASP A 236 -6.40 0.79 4.96
C ASP A 236 -7.50 0.98 6.00
N THR A 237 -7.13 0.87 7.26
CA THR A 237 -7.97 1.15 8.42
C THR A 237 -7.76 2.57 8.92
N CYS A 238 -6.53 3.09 8.76
CA CYS A 238 -6.11 4.43 9.20
C CYS A 238 -5.30 5.10 8.09
N GLN A 239 -4.20 4.49 7.66
CA GLN A 239 -3.29 5.00 6.62
C GLN A 239 -2.56 3.89 5.85
N SER A 240 -3.03 2.65 5.93
CA SER A 240 -2.21 1.48 5.56
C SER A 240 -2.12 1.19 4.05
N ILE A 241 -2.78 1.96 3.19
CA ILE A 241 -2.50 2.11 1.76
C ILE A 241 -1.68 3.38 1.53
N ARG A 242 -2.13 4.49 2.11
CA ARG A 242 -1.69 5.85 1.81
C ARG A 242 -0.25 6.10 2.23
N HIS A 243 0.11 5.79 3.47
CA HIS A 243 1.46 6.03 3.98
C HIS A 243 2.52 5.15 3.29
N PRO A 244 2.35 3.80 3.17
CA PRO A 244 3.32 3.00 2.41
C PRO A 244 3.41 3.40 0.93
N SER A 245 2.33 3.86 0.29
CA SER A 245 2.42 4.42 -1.06
C SER A 245 3.30 5.66 -1.10
N SER A 246 3.12 6.58 -0.15
CA SER A 246 3.89 7.83 -0.07
C SER A 246 5.39 7.59 0.03
N VAL A 247 5.84 6.79 1.01
CA VAL A 247 7.27 6.62 1.29
C VAL A 247 7.97 5.59 0.37
N ASN A 248 7.22 4.93 -0.50
CA ASN A 248 7.73 4.02 -1.51
C ASN A 248 7.53 4.56 -2.95
N GLY A 249 7.14 5.83 -3.10
CA GLY A 249 7.03 6.49 -4.40
C GLY A 249 5.95 5.87 -5.29
N LEU A 250 4.82 5.49 -4.73
CA LEU A 250 3.73 4.80 -5.41
C LEU A 250 2.46 5.65 -5.46
N VAL A 251 1.59 5.27 -6.37
CA VAL A 251 0.19 5.64 -6.37
C VAL A 251 -0.57 4.63 -5.51
N GLY A 252 -1.36 5.11 -4.56
CA GLY A 252 -2.23 4.28 -3.75
C GLY A 252 -3.62 4.88 -3.68
N ILE A 253 -4.64 4.07 -3.95
CA ILE A 253 -6.02 4.51 -3.81
C ILE A 253 -6.62 3.86 -2.58
N ARG A 254 -6.98 4.68 -1.59
CA ARG A 254 -7.91 4.31 -0.55
C ARG A 254 -9.31 4.67 -1.05
N PRO A 255 -10.08 3.72 -1.61
CA PRO A 255 -11.41 4.07 -2.09
C PRO A 255 -12.36 4.34 -0.92
N SER A 256 -13.44 5.04 -1.19
CA SER A 256 -14.56 5.17 -0.27
C SER A 256 -15.03 3.81 0.20
N MET A 257 -15.38 3.71 1.48
CA MET A 257 -15.93 2.46 2.00
C MET A 257 -17.21 2.08 1.23
N GLY A 258 -17.23 0.87 0.68
CA GLY A 258 -18.31 0.35 -0.16
C GLY A 258 -18.01 0.39 -1.66
N VAL A 259 -16.89 0.94 -2.11
CA VAL A 259 -16.44 0.79 -3.51
C VAL A 259 -15.92 -0.62 -3.75
N VAL A 260 -15.06 -1.09 -2.85
CA VAL A 260 -14.48 -2.45 -2.84
C VAL A 260 -15.09 -3.24 -1.70
N SER A 261 -15.53 -4.47 -1.99
CA SER A 261 -16.01 -5.38 -0.95
C SER A 261 -14.92 -5.79 0.01
N GLN A 262 -15.22 -5.82 1.29
CA GLN A 262 -14.34 -6.31 2.35
C GLN A 262 -14.45 -7.83 2.57
N HIS A 263 -15.36 -8.50 1.84
CA HIS A 263 -15.52 -9.95 1.93
C HIS A 263 -14.25 -10.68 1.48
N GLY A 264 -13.72 -11.53 2.38
CA GLY A 264 -12.47 -12.25 2.17
C GLY A 264 -11.20 -11.42 2.42
N ILE A 265 -11.32 -10.24 3.04
CA ILE A 265 -10.16 -9.49 3.55
C ILE A 265 -10.15 -9.62 5.06
N PHE A 266 -9.09 -10.25 5.62
CA PHE A 266 -8.97 -10.38 7.08
C PHE A 266 -8.99 -8.99 7.73
N PRO A 267 -9.94 -8.72 8.64
CA PRO A 267 -10.22 -7.39 9.13
C PRO A 267 -9.25 -6.94 10.23
N LEU A 268 -9.08 -5.62 10.33
CA LEU A 268 -8.64 -4.92 11.53
C LEU A 268 -9.84 -4.23 12.20
N SER A 269 -10.69 -3.58 11.40
CA SER A 269 -11.93 -2.95 11.87
C SER A 269 -12.93 -2.87 10.72
N HIS A 270 -14.00 -3.63 10.76
CA HIS A 270 -15.05 -3.60 9.74
C HIS A 270 -15.67 -2.22 9.53
N ALA A 271 -15.73 -1.40 10.58
CA ALA A 271 -16.27 -0.05 10.49
C ALA A 271 -15.34 0.94 9.77
N ARG A 272 -14.07 0.58 9.51
CA ARG A 272 -13.04 1.52 9.05
C ARG A 272 -12.22 1.01 7.86
N ASP A 273 -12.18 -0.33 7.68
CA ASP A 273 -11.32 -0.96 6.68
C ASP A 273 -11.83 -0.73 5.27
N THR A 274 -10.92 -0.50 4.34
CA THR A 274 -11.16 -0.60 2.92
C THR A 274 -9.96 -1.22 2.20
N GLY A 275 -10.22 -2.11 1.25
CA GLY A 275 -9.21 -2.61 0.34
C GLY A 275 -9.02 -1.66 -0.83
N GLY A 276 -7.84 -1.64 -1.43
CA GLY A 276 -7.58 -0.82 -2.59
C GLY A 276 -6.28 -1.15 -3.31
N PRO A 277 -6.09 -0.63 -4.54
CA PRO A 277 -4.89 -0.86 -5.33
C PRO A 277 -3.72 0.00 -4.88
N MET A 278 -2.52 -0.55 -5.08
CA MET A 278 -1.24 0.14 -5.03
C MET A 278 -0.47 -0.20 -6.32
N THR A 279 0.05 0.81 -7.01
CA THR A 279 0.79 0.66 -8.27
C THR A 279 1.83 1.75 -8.43
N ARG A 280 2.59 1.72 -9.53
CA ARG A 280 3.54 2.78 -9.87
C ARG A 280 2.90 3.96 -10.59
N THR A 281 1.77 3.75 -11.27
CA THR A 281 1.09 4.78 -12.08
C THR A 281 -0.38 4.92 -11.70
N VAL A 282 -0.94 6.11 -11.92
CA VAL A 282 -2.39 6.36 -11.73
C VAL A 282 -3.22 5.51 -12.71
N THR A 283 -2.72 5.31 -13.93
CA THR A 283 -3.38 4.47 -14.93
C THR A 283 -3.56 3.03 -14.44
N ASP A 284 -2.50 2.39 -13.94
CA ASP A 284 -2.57 1.02 -13.44
C ASP A 284 -3.44 0.91 -12.18
N SER A 285 -3.42 1.95 -11.31
CA SER A 285 -4.32 2.03 -10.16
C SER A 285 -5.79 2.11 -10.56
N ALA A 286 -6.12 2.89 -11.58
CA ALA A 286 -7.49 3.01 -12.10
C ALA A 286 -7.97 1.70 -12.75
N LEU A 287 -7.11 1.02 -13.50
CA LEU A 287 -7.38 -0.33 -14.04
C LEU A 287 -7.65 -1.33 -12.90
N MET A 288 -6.77 -1.40 -11.90
CA MET A 288 -6.96 -2.29 -10.77
C MET A 288 -8.22 -1.96 -9.97
N LEU A 289 -8.49 -0.67 -9.69
CA LEU A 289 -9.71 -0.28 -8.97
C LEU A 289 -10.97 -0.68 -9.76
N THR A 290 -10.96 -0.57 -11.08
CA THR A 290 -12.05 -1.04 -11.95
C THR A 290 -12.32 -2.53 -11.75
N ALA A 291 -11.27 -3.34 -11.66
CA ALA A 291 -11.40 -4.78 -11.44
C ALA A 291 -11.83 -5.14 -10.01
N MET A 292 -11.41 -4.37 -9.01
CA MET A 292 -11.69 -4.61 -7.59
C MET A 292 -13.07 -4.11 -7.16
N ALA A 293 -13.58 -3.07 -7.82
CA ALA A 293 -14.87 -2.45 -7.47
C ALA A 293 -16.03 -3.38 -7.84
N SER A 294 -16.89 -3.66 -6.86
CA SER A 294 -17.98 -4.62 -7.04
C SER A 294 -19.22 -4.26 -6.21
N VAL A 295 -20.34 -4.82 -6.61
CA VAL A 295 -21.55 -4.89 -5.76
C VAL A 295 -21.58 -6.30 -5.18
N ASP A 296 -21.38 -6.41 -3.87
CA ASP A 296 -21.36 -7.68 -3.17
C ASP A 296 -22.40 -7.69 -2.05
N PRO A 297 -23.50 -8.46 -2.18
CA PRO A 297 -24.53 -8.55 -1.14
C PRO A 297 -24.03 -9.07 0.21
N ARG A 298 -22.86 -9.73 0.27
CA ARG A 298 -22.24 -10.20 1.52
C ARG A 298 -21.58 -9.05 2.29
N ASP A 299 -21.27 -7.95 1.61
CA ASP A 299 -20.83 -6.68 2.21
C ASP A 299 -21.85 -5.59 1.90
N PHE A 300 -22.76 -5.34 2.85
CA PHE A 300 -23.87 -4.39 2.68
C PHE A 300 -23.40 -2.97 2.33
N ARG A 301 -22.16 -2.61 2.68
CA ARG A 301 -21.59 -1.28 2.39
C ARG A 301 -21.45 -1.04 0.89
N THR A 302 -21.27 -2.09 0.11
CA THR A 302 -21.25 -1.99 -1.35
C THR A 302 -22.59 -1.61 -1.96
N LEU A 303 -23.68 -1.80 -1.22
CA LEU A 303 -25.04 -1.44 -1.60
C LEU A 303 -25.37 0.04 -1.29
N GLU A 304 -24.51 0.72 -0.52
CA GLU A 304 -24.66 2.14 -0.21
C GLU A 304 -24.21 3.04 -1.35
N PHE A 305 -23.48 2.50 -2.33
CA PHE A 305 -23.09 3.26 -3.52
C PHE A 305 -24.36 3.68 -4.27
N PRO A 306 -24.54 4.98 -4.62
CA PRO A 306 -25.75 5.45 -5.25
C PRO A 306 -26.08 4.68 -6.52
N ALA A 307 -27.35 4.28 -6.67
CA ALA A 307 -27.79 3.43 -7.77
C ALA A 307 -27.59 4.16 -9.13
N GLY A 308 -26.87 3.52 -10.04
CA GLY A 308 -26.59 4.05 -11.37
C GLY A 308 -25.44 5.06 -11.45
N GLU A 309 -24.77 5.38 -10.33
CA GLU A 309 -23.64 6.32 -10.30
C GLU A 309 -22.27 5.61 -10.27
N ARG A 310 -22.24 4.30 -10.01
CA ARG A 310 -20.98 3.54 -10.05
C ARG A 310 -20.43 3.57 -11.50
N PRO A 311 -19.20 4.06 -11.72
CA PRO A 311 -18.62 4.10 -13.06
C PRO A 311 -18.43 2.68 -13.61
N ALA A 312 -18.58 2.53 -14.91
CA ALA A 312 -18.28 1.27 -15.59
C ALA A 312 -16.77 0.97 -15.56
N SER A 313 -15.95 2.01 -15.61
CA SER A 313 -14.50 1.94 -15.47
C SER A 313 -13.96 3.23 -14.88
N TYR A 314 -13.04 3.10 -13.91
CA TYR A 314 -12.32 4.27 -13.39
C TYR A 314 -11.29 4.83 -14.37
N THR A 315 -11.01 4.14 -15.50
CA THR A 315 -10.14 4.66 -16.55
C THR A 315 -10.80 5.76 -17.39
N GLU A 316 -12.13 5.94 -17.31
CA GLU A 316 -12.81 7.05 -17.98
C GLU A 316 -12.39 8.43 -17.46
N TYR A 317 -11.85 8.47 -16.23
CA TYR A 317 -11.32 9.69 -15.61
C TYR A 317 -9.87 10.02 -16.01
N LEU A 318 -9.20 9.16 -16.78
CA LEU A 318 -7.83 9.38 -17.30
C LEU A 318 -7.84 10.30 -18.53
N ASN A 319 -8.59 11.39 -18.45
CA ASN A 319 -8.70 12.40 -19.50
C ASN A 319 -8.41 13.78 -18.91
N ARG A 320 -7.24 14.31 -19.22
CA ARG A 320 -6.75 15.60 -18.69
C ARG A 320 -7.67 16.77 -19.01
N ASP A 321 -8.21 16.81 -20.23
CA ASP A 321 -9.07 17.92 -20.69
C ASP A 321 -10.44 17.94 -19.99
N ALA A 322 -10.95 16.77 -19.62
CA ALA A 322 -12.27 16.64 -19.00
C ALA A 322 -12.24 16.54 -17.47
N HIS A 323 -11.17 15.93 -16.93
CA HIS A 323 -11.10 15.52 -15.52
C HIS A 323 -9.84 16.01 -14.81
N GLY A 324 -8.95 16.75 -15.51
CA GLY A 324 -7.67 17.22 -14.95
C GLY A 324 -7.79 18.32 -13.92
N VAL A 325 -6.66 18.96 -13.67
CA VAL A 325 -6.46 19.97 -12.61
C VAL A 325 -7.03 21.34 -13.00
N GLU A 326 -7.08 21.66 -14.32
CA GLU A 326 -7.49 22.98 -14.81
C GLU A 326 -8.92 23.34 -14.36
N GLY A 327 -9.06 24.51 -13.75
CA GLY A 327 -10.34 25.05 -13.26
C GLY A 327 -10.89 24.38 -11.99
N ARG A 328 -10.18 23.40 -11.39
CA ARG A 328 -10.62 22.76 -10.15
C ARG A 328 -10.36 23.65 -8.94
N ASN A 329 -11.30 23.64 -8.00
CA ASN A 329 -11.16 24.25 -6.70
C ASN A 329 -10.53 23.23 -5.73
N ILE A 330 -9.25 23.41 -5.41
CA ILE A 330 -8.48 22.49 -4.56
C ILE A 330 -8.16 23.15 -3.23
N GLY A 331 -8.58 22.51 -2.13
CA GLY A 331 -8.27 22.93 -0.77
C GLY A 331 -6.88 22.47 -0.35
N VAL A 332 -6.18 23.26 0.48
CA VAL A 332 -4.99 22.80 1.21
C VAL A 332 -5.37 22.72 2.68
N LEU A 333 -5.34 21.52 3.25
CA LEU A 333 -5.76 21.34 4.63
C LEU A 333 -4.78 22.02 5.59
N ARG A 334 -5.25 23.04 6.32
CA ARG A 334 -4.44 23.82 7.27
C ARG A 334 -4.68 23.42 8.72
N GLN A 335 -5.87 22.95 9.01
CA GLN A 335 -6.23 22.51 10.36
C GLN A 335 -7.14 21.28 10.34
N LEU A 336 -6.83 20.31 11.20
CA LEU A 336 -7.63 19.11 11.43
C LEU A 336 -7.78 18.89 12.96
N GLY A 337 -8.94 19.21 13.51
CA GLY A 337 -9.13 19.26 14.95
C GLY A 337 -8.14 20.21 15.61
N SER A 338 -7.34 19.71 16.54
CA SER A 338 -6.29 20.49 17.21
C SER A 338 -4.96 20.56 16.44
N SER A 339 -4.80 19.80 15.35
CA SER A 339 -3.56 19.80 14.54
C SER A 339 -3.56 20.97 13.57
N THR A 340 -2.46 21.72 13.55
CA THR A 340 -2.21 22.85 12.62
C THR A 340 -1.17 22.52 11.55
N THR A 341 -0.77 21.24 11.44
CA THR A 341 0.24 20.78 10.47
C THR A 341 -0.22 19.56 9.66
N PRO A 342 -1.49 19.50 9.18
CA PRO A 342 -1.95 18.33 8.44
C PRO A 342 -1.28 18.16 7.07
N ALA A 343 -0.64 19.21 6.53
CA ALA A 343 0.21 19.13 5.36
C ALA A 343 1.64 18.60 5.66
N GLY A 344 1.90 18.15 6.89
CA GLY A 344 3.22 17.67 7.32
C GLY A 344 4.12 18.77 7.90
N THR A 345 5.36 18.39 8.17
CA THR A 345 6.42 19.29 8.69
C THR A 345 7.71 19.08 7.89
N GLY A 346 8.67 19.99 8.01
CA GLY A 346 9.98 19.87 7.38
C GLY A 346 9.90 19.72 5.84
N GLN A 347 10.66 18.79 5.28
CA GLN A 347 10.70 18.56 3.83
C GLN A 347 9.37 18.07 3.26
N GLN A 348 8.62 17.26 4.00
CA GLN A 348 7.28 16.82 3.56
C GLN A 348 6.35 18.02 3.29
N ALA A 349 6.31 18.99 4.20
CA ALA A 349 5.49 20.20 4.01
C ALA A 349 5.97 21.04 2.81
N ALA A 350 7.28 21.14 2.62
CA ALA A 350 7.86 21.88 1.49
C ALA A 350 7.53 21.20 0.15
N LEU A 351 7.57 19.88 0.08
CA LEU A 351 7.20 19.11 -1.12
C LEU A 351 5.72 19.25 -1.45
N ILE A 352 4.84 19.19 -0.45
CA ILE A 352 3.39 19.44 -0.67
C ILE A 352 3.16 20.89 -1.12
N ALA A 353 3.84 21.87 -0.53
CA ALA A 353 3.70 23.26 -0.97
C ALA A 353 4.17 23.45 -2.43
N ALA A 354 5.25 22.77 -2.83
CA ALA A 354 5.71 22.78 -4.23
C ALA A 354 4.68 22.10 -5.16
N ALA A 355 4.10 20.98 -4.75
CA ALA A 355 3.06 20.29 -5.51
C ALA A 355 1.80 21.15 -5.69
N VAL A 356 1.37 21.85 -4.65
CA VAL A 356 0.26 22.80 -4.70
C VAL A 356 0.55 23.95 -5.69
N ALA A 357 1.78 24.51 -5.64
CA ALA A 357 2.18 25.55 -6.60
C ALA A 357 2.22 25.03 -8.05
N GLN A 358 2.59 23.77 -8.27
CA GLN A 358 2.49 23.13 -9.58
C GLN A 358 1.03 23.00 -10.05
N MET A 359 0.11 22.55 -9.17
CA MET A 359 -1.32 22.49 -9.50
C MET A 359 -1.89 23.87 -9.83
N GLU A 360 -1.51 24.92 -9.08
CA GLU A 360 -1.90 26.30 -9.39
C GLU A 360 -1.38 26.73 -10.77
N ALA A 361 -0.14 26.40 -11.10
CA ALA A 361 0.43 26.69 -12.42
C ALA A 361 -0.25 25.88 -13.54
N MET A 362 -0.86 24.74 -13.24
CA MET A 362 -1.69 23.94 -14.15
C MET A 362 -3.13 24.47 -14.27
N GLY A 363 -3.48 25.54 -13.57
CA GLY A 363 -4.77 26.20 -13.65
C GLY A 363 -5.78 25.88 -12.54
N ALA A 364 -5.37 25.22 -11.47
CA ALA A 364 -6.22 25.04 -10.31
C ALA A 364 -6.42 26.35 -9.53
N HIS A 365 -7.57 26.48 -8.91
CA HIS A 365 -7.83 27.51 -7.90
C HIS A 365 -7.53 26.94 -6.52
N ILE A 366 -6.56 27.52 -5.82
CA ILE A 366 -6.09 27.01 -4.53
C ILE A 366 -6.73 27.79 -3.39
N TYR A 367 -7.23 27.05 -2.39
CA TYR A 367 -7.88 27.60 -1.21
C TYR A 367 -7.35 26.93 0.07
N ASP A 368 -7.41 27.62 1.19
CA ASP A 368 -7.14 27.01 2.50
C ASP A 368 -8.43 26.38 3.06
N ILE A 369 -8.35 25.17 3.63
CA ILE A 369 -9.46 24.50 4.31
C ILE A 369 -9.11 24.26 5.78
N TYR A 370 -10.07 24.52 6.66
CA TYR A 370 -9.95 24.38 8.11
C TYR A 370 -11.07 23.47 8.62
N LEU A 371 -10.71 22.43 9.37
CA LEU A 371 -11.62 21.45 9.96
C LEU A 371 -11.44 21.41 11.50
N PRO A 372 -11.64 22.55 12.23
CA PRO A 372 -11.36 22.63 13.67
C PRO A 372 -12.26 21.73 14.52
N GLU A 373 -13.48 21.42 14.07
CA GLU A 373 -14.45 20.61 14.81
C GLU A 373 -14.30 19.11 14.54
N PHE A 374 -13.38 18.71 13.64
CA PHE A 374 -13.10 17.30 13.41
C PHE A 374 -12.53 16.66 14.68
N THR A 375 -13.19 15.63 15.18
CA THR A 375 -12.86 15.01 16.47
C THR A 375 -12.49 13.54 16.37
N SER A 376 -12.51 12.95 15.17
CA SER A 376 -12.33 11.50 14.94
C SER A 376 -13.34 10.66 15.76
N ARG A 377 -14.58 11.14 15.87
CA ARG A 377 -15.64 10.39 16.55
C ARG A 377 -15.82 9.04 15.87
N GLY A 378 -15.97 7.98 16.67
CA GLY A 378 -16.03 6.62 16.15
C GLY A 378 -14.68 5.96 15.89
N ALA A 379 -13.55 6.70 15.95
CA ALA A 379 -12.21 6.13 15.80
C ALA A 379 -11.77 5.23 16.97
N GLY A 380 -12.42 5.37 18.14
CA GLY A 380 -11.96 4.84 19.42
C GLY A 380 -12.08 3.31 19.61
N ASN A 381 -12.86 2.62 18.80
CA ASN A 381 -13.00 1.17 18.89
C ASN A 381 -12.43 0.51 17.64
N GLN A 382 -11.17 0.14 17.71
CA GLN A 382 -10.58 -0.83 16.80
C GLN A 382 -10.99 -2.21 17.32
N ASN A 383 -12.23 -2.60 17.06
CA ASN A 383 -12.67 -3.96 17.37
C ASN A 383 -12.16 -4.87 16.27
N TYR A 384 -11.39 -5.86 16.64
CA TYR A 384 -11.09 -6.98 15.77
C TYR A 384 -12.37 -7.78 15.55
N ASP A 385 -13.04 -7.54 14.43
CA ASP A 385 -14.21 -8.30 14.01
C ASP A 385 -13.81 -9.65 13.40
N VAL A 386 -12.92 -10.34 14.10
CA VAL A 386 -12.30 -11.59 13.62
C VAL A 386 -13.31 -12.74 13.67
N GLY A 387 -14.30 -12.65 14.55
CA GLY A 387 -15.32 -13.70 14.70
C GLY A 387 -16.13 -13.93 13.43
N ASP A 388 -16.66 -12.87 12.86
CA ASP A 388 -17.44 -12.95 11.62
C ASP A 388 -16.62 -13.43 10.44
N TYR A 389 -15.35 -12.98 10.35
CA TYR A 389 -14.43 -13.47 9.32
C TYR A 389 -14.28 -15.00 9.38
N PHE A 390 -14.04 -15.58 10.56
CA PHE A 390 -13.86 -17.02 10.67
C PHE A 390 -15.15 -17.80 10.45
N ASN A 391 -16.30 -17.26 10.84
CA ASN A 391 -17.58 -17.89 10.56
C ASN A 391 -17.84 -17.99 9.04
N ILE A 392 -17.59 -16.90 8.31
CA ILE A 392 -17.73 -16.89 6.85
C ILE A 392 -16.70 -17.82 6.21
N PHE A 393 -15.46 -17.74 6.64
CA PHE A 393 -14.36 -18.57 6.17
C PHE A 393 -14.68 -20.07 6.26
N GLU A 394 -15.25 -20.55 7.38
CA GLU A 394 -15.65 -21.95 7.54
C GLU A 394 -16.83 -22.33 6.65
N MET A 395 -17.83 -21.46 6.54
CA MET A 395 -18.99 -21.71 5.67
C MET A 395 -18.60 -21.81 4.20
N GLU A 396 -17.55 -21.11 3.78
CA GLU A 396 -17.01 -21.12 2.41
C GLU A 396 -15.97 -22.22 2.15
N GLY A 397 -15.79 -23.15 3.10
CA GLY A 397 -14.94 -24.33 2.94
C GLY A 397 -13.45 -24.07 3.18
N GLY A 398 -13.12 -22.99 3.86
CA GLY A 398 -11.76 -22.71 4.31
C GLY A 398 -11.23 -23.79 5.25
N SER A 399 -9.92 -24.01 5.24
CA SER A 399 -9.22 -24.96 6.11
C SER A 399 -8.06 -24.31 6.82
N SER A 400 -7.95 -24.58 8.12
CA SER A 400 -6.78 -24.23 8.90
C SER A 400 -6.16 -25.50 9.49
N PRO A 401 -4.86 -25.77 9.31
CA PRO A 401 -4.19 -26.93 9.93
C PRO A 401 -4.26 -26.91 11.45
N ARG A 402 -4.54 -25.76 12.02
CA ARG A 402 -4.77 -25.57 13.43
C ARG A 402 -6.27 -25.54 13.67
N ALA A 403 -6.84 -26.73 13.88
CA ALA A 403 -8.24 -26.92 14.24
C ALA A 403 -8.72 -26.09 15.47
N CYS A 404 -7.86 -25.21 15.97
CA CYS A 404 -8.07 -24.32 17.09
C CYS A 404 -8.73 -22.99 16.71
N LEU A 405 -8.75 -22.61 15.43
CA LEU A 405 -9.32 -21.32 15.02
C LEU A 405 -10.82 -21.42 14.74
N SER A 406 -11.34 -22.62 14.57
CA SER A 406 -12.70 -22.89 14.08
C SER A 406 -13.80 -23.01 15.13
N SER A 407 -13.54 -22.82 16.41
CA SER A 407 -14.57 -23.04 17.44
C SER A 407 -15.07 -21.78 18.12
N LEU A 408 -14.88 -20.63 17.48
CA LEU A 408 -15.13 -19.33 18.10
C LEU A 408 -16.57 -19.07 18.53
N ASN A 409 -17.54 -19.60 17.83
CA ASN A 409 -18.94 -19.24 18.08
C ASN A 409 -19.92 -20.41 18.10
N SER A 410 -19.47 -21.64 17.96
CA SER A 410 -20.48 -22.67 17.71
C SER A 410 -21.08 -23.28 18.95
N GLY A 411 -20.65 -23.02 20.16
CA GLY A 411 -21.20 -23.72 21.35
C GLY A 411 -21.31 -25.23 21.15
N ARG A 412 -20.73 -25.75 20.06
CA ARG A 412 -20.77 -27.14 19.64
C ARG A 412 -19.44 -27.80 19.98
N SER A 413 -19.43 -28.42 21.13
CA SER A 413 -18.40 -29.36 21.50
C SER A 413 -18.43 -30.58 20.58
N ASN A 414 -17.69 -30.53 19.49
CA ASN A 414 -17.46 -31.70 18.64
C ASN A 414 -16.22 -32.50 19.09
N GLY A 415 -15.93 -32.53 20.40
CA GLY A 415 -14.89 -33.39 20.96
C GLY A 415 -13.45 -33.02 20.58
N ARG A 416 -13.22 -31.83 20.04
CA ARG A 416 -11.89 -31.22 19.87
C ARG A 416 -11.74 -30.16 20.94
N GLU A 417 -10.63 -30.18 21.65
CA GLU A 417 -10.32 -29.20 22.68
C GLU A 417 -10.48 -27.79 22.10
N SER A 418 -11.23 -26.96 22.81
CA SER A 418 -11.67 -25.64 22.38
C SER A 418 -10.50 -24.67 22.27
N CYS A 419 -10.04 -24.42 21.07
CA CYS A 419 -9.28 -23.21 20.80
C CYS A 419 -10.24 -22.21 20.13
N THR A 420 -10.58 -21.19 20.84
CA THR A 420 -11.54 -20.19 20.41
C THR A 420 -10.77 -19.01 19.79
N GLY A 421 -10.91 -18.77 18.52
CA GLY A 421 -10.47 -17.64 17.70
C GLY A 421 -9.28 -16.83 18.18
N ILE A 422 -9.57 -15.65 18.67
CA ILE A 422 -8.57 -14.72 19.20
C ILE A 422 -7.79 -15.37 20.36
N GLU A 423 -8.46 -16.08 21.26
CA GLU A 423 -7.80 -16.79 22.37
C GLU A 423 -6.89 -17.90 21.84
N GLY A 424 -7.32 -18.65 20.82
CA GLY A 424 -6.49 -19.67 20.18
C GLY A 424 -5.26 -19.08 19.49
N ILE A 425 -5.38 -17.90 18.89
CA ILE A 425 -4.23 -17.17 18.33
C ILE A 425 -3.25 -16.80 19.44
N LEU A 426 -3.73 -16.30 20.58
CA LEU A 426 -2.89 -15.95 21.75
C LEU A 426 -2.25 -17.18 22.39
N GLU A 427 -2.99 -18.27 22.53
CA GLU A 427 -2.49 -19.53 23.12
C GLU A 427 -1.37 -20.17 22.30
N THR A 428 -1.27 -19.87 21.00
CA THR A 428 -0.15 -20.35 20.18
C THR A 428 1.20 -19.77 20.63
N GLY A 429 1.21 -18.64 21.37
CA GLY A 429 2.43 -17.92 21.72
C GLY A 429 3.26 -17.44 20.52
N ARG A 430 2.66 -17.41 19.31
CA ARG A 430 3.35 -17.22 18.02
C ARG A 430 2.94 -15.94 17.31
N THR A 431 2.28 -15.04 18.02
CA THR A 431 2.03 -13.67 17.57
C THR A 431 3.19 -12.78 18.00
N GLY A 432 3.53 -11.80 17.18
CA GLY A 432 4.46 -10.76 17.60
C GLY A 432 3.95 -10.07 18.88
N PRO A 433 4.82 -9.64 19.77
CA PRO A 433 4.44 -9.14 21.11
C PRO A 433 3.52 -7.91 21.05
N ARG A 434 3.64 -7.08 20.03
CA ARG A 434 2.76 -5.93 19.82
C ARG A 434 1.36 -6.38 19.39
N SER A 435 1.28 -7.36 18.51
CA SER A 435 0.02 -7.93 18.03
C SER A 435 -0.69 -8.74 19.11
N ALA A 436 0.04 -9.43 19.99
CA ALA A 436 -0.54 -10.17 21.12
C ALA A 436 -1.33 -9.26 22.06
N ALA A 437 -0.82 -8.07 22.38
CA ALA A 437 -1.53 -7.10 23.22
C ALA A 437 -2.87 -6.65 22.58
N LEU A 438 -2.91 -6.54 21.27
CA LEU A 438 -4.08 -6.09 20.53
C LEU A 438 -5.12 -7.18 20.35
N VAL A 439 -4.65 -8.38 20.02
CA VAL A 439 -5.50 -9.57 19.97
C VAL A 439 -6.13 -9.81 21.36
N ALA A 440 -5.38 -9.54 22.45
CA ALA A 440 -5.90 -9.59 23.81
C ALA A 440 -6.96 -8.50 24.11
N LEU A 441 -6.82 -7.29 23.50
CA LEU A 441 -7.81 -6.22 23.62
C LEU A 441 -9.06 -6.55 22.80
N GLY A 442 -8.91 -7.14 21.62
CA GLY A 442 -10.03 -7.61 20.80
C GLY A 442 -10.81 -8.75 21.47
N ALA A 443 -10.14 -9.64 22.21
CA ALA A 443 -10.79 -10.70 22.99
C ALA A 443 -11.68 -10.17 24.15
N GLN A 444 -11.54 -8.90 24.52
CA GLN A 444 -12.37 -8.26 25.55
C GLN A 444 -13.58 -7.52 24.96
N GLY A 445 -13.65 -7.37 23.65
CA GLY A 445 -14.79 -6.79 22.94
C GLY A 445 -15.92 -7.80 22.71
N ASP A 446 -17.11 -7.31 22.43
CA ASP A 446 -18.21 -8.15 21.96
C ASP A 446 -17.98 -8.48 20.48
N PRO A 447 -17.64 -9.73 20.10
CA PRO A 447 -17.34 -10.09 18.72
C PRO A 447 -18.55 -9.94 17.78
N ASP A 448 -19.78 -9.85 18.32
CA ASP A 448 -21.02 -9.76 17.56
C ASP A 448 -21.46 -8.30 17.29
N GLN A 449 -20.66 -7.31 17.65
CA GLN A 449 -20.99 -5.89 17.46
C GLN A 449 -20.06 -5.24 16.42
N PRO A 450 -20.40 -5.25 15.13
CA PRO A 450 -19.81 -4.30 14.20
C PRO A 450 -20.18 -2.91 14.66
N GLY A 451 -19.24 -2.10 15.06
CA GLY A 451 -19.41 -0.76 15.62
C GLY A 451 -20.83 -0.39 16.04
N THR A 452 -21.05 0.05 17.24
CA THR A 452 -22.41 0.39 17.69
C THR A 452 -23.07 1.34 16.68
N GLN A 453 -24.41 1.32 16.55
CA GLN A 453 -25.13 2.29 15.71
C GLN A 453 -24.72 3.72 16.07
N GLU A 454 -24.47 4.00 17.35
CA GLU A 454 -23.96 5.28 17.83
C GLU A 454 -22.59 5.63 17.19
N GLN A 455 -21.71 4.66 17.03
CA GLN A 455 -20.41 4.87 16.36
C GLN A 455 -20.59 5.17 14.87
N LEU A 456 -21.43 4.40 14.17
CA LEU A 456 -21.72 4.64 12.75
C LEU A 456 -22.40 6.00 12.53
N ASP A 457 -23.31 6.41 13.41
CA ASP A 457 -23.96 7.72 13.38
C ASP A 457 -22.94 8.85 13.62
N ALA A 458 -22.00 8.64 14.55
CA ALA A 458 -20.93 9.61 14.81
C ALA A 458 -19.99 9.75 13.59
N MET A 459 -19.64 8.66 12.93
CA MET A 459 -18.84 8.67 11.71
C MET A 459 -19.58 9.34 10.54
N ALA A 460 -20.88 9.10 10.41
CA ALA A 460 -21.72 9.78 9.42
C ALA A 460 -21.81 11.29 9.67
N ALA A 461 -21.86 11.71 10.93
CA ALA A 461 -21.84 13.14 11.32
C ALA A 461 -20.49 13.80 11.00
N GLU A 462 -19.37 13.12 11.25
CA GLU A 462 -18.03 13.63 10.88
C GLU A 462 -17.90 13.78 9.35
N ARG A 463 -18.40 12.82 8.58
CA ARG A 463 -18.45 12.94 7.11
C ARG A 463 -19.28 14.14 6.68
N ALA A 464 -20.50 14.25 7.20
CA ALA A 464 -21.39 15.37 6.86
C ALA A 464 -20.78 16.72 7.17
N TYR A 465 -20.01 16.82 8.26
CA TYR A 465 -19.26 18.02 8.61
C TYR A 465 -18.17 18.33 7.57
N VAL A 466 -17.33 17.36 7.20
CA VAL A 466 -16.25 17.56 6.22
C VAL A 466 -16.82 17.91 4.85
N GLU A 467 -17.81 17.15 4.36
CA GLU A 467 -18.47 17.41 3.08
C GLU A 467 -19.18 18.76 3.07
N GLY A 468 -19.80 19.15 4.20
CA GLY A 468 -20.43 20.47 4.35
C GLY A 468 -19.45 21.63 4.20
N ILE A 469 -18.23 21.52 4.74
CA ILE A 469 -17.17 22.51 4.55
C ILE A 469 -16.66 22.49 3.10
N MET A 470 -16.55 21.32 2.45
CA MET A 470 -16.19 21.23 1.04
C MET A 470 -17.24 21.85 0.12
N ASP A 471 -18.54 21.74 0.46
CA ASP A 471 -19.64 22.27 -0.36
C ASP A 471 -19.84 23.78 -0.19
N ALA A 472 -19.47 24.34 0.97
CA ALA A 472 -19.60 25.74 1.30
C ALA A 472 -18.39 26.19 2.14
N LEU A 473 -17.27 26.48 1.43
CA LEU A 473 -16.01 26.79 2.06
C LEU A 473 -16.08 28.02 2.96
N VAL A 474 -15.53 27.90 4.16
CA VAL A 474 -15.35 29.01 5.10
C VAL A 474 -13.87 29.15 5.47
N ASP A 475 -13.47 30.37 5.84
CA ASP A 475 -12.12 30.68 6.30
C ASP A 475 -11.90 30.23 7.77
N GLU A 476 -10.74 30.56 8.34
CA GLU A 476 -10.36 30.24 9.72
C GLU A 476 -11.27 30.87 10.78
N ASN A 477 -12.02 31.94 10.43
CA ASN A 477 -12.95 32.67 11.31
C ASN A 477 -14.41 32.18 11.13
N GLY A 478 -14.67 31.32 10.14
CA GLY A 478 -16.00 30.83 9.75
C GLY A 478 -16.73 31.75 8.77
N ASP A 479 -16.03 32.71 8.15
CA ASP A 479 -16.61 33.57 7.14
C ASP A 479 -16.60 32.90 5.77
N PRO A 480 -17.67 33.06 4.91
CA PRO A 480 -17.73 32.46 3.60
C PRO A 480 -16.56 32.89 2.69
N VAL A 481 -15.89 31.92 2.08
CA VAL A 481 -14.91 32.16 1.03
C VAL A 481 -15.63 32.26 -0.32
N LEU A 482 -15.44 33.36 -1.04
CA LEU A 482 -16.12 33.65 -2.31
C LEU A 482 -15.14 33.53 -3.48
N ASP A 483 -15.64 33.05 -4.62
CA ASP A 483 -14.94 33.09 -5.90
C ASP A 483 -14.96 34.50 -6.54
N ALA A 484 -14.36 34.64 -7.71
CA ALA A 484 -14.30 35.92 -8.42
C ALA A 484 -15.68 36.47 -8.85
N ASP A 485 -16.68 35.63 -8.95
CA ASP A 485 -18.05 35.96 -9.31
C ASP A 485 -18.93 36.24 -8.09
N GLY A 486 -18.39 36.09 -6.88
CA GLY A 486 -19.07 36.32 -5.61
C GLY A 486 -19.90 35.14 -5.11
N ASN A 487 -19.74 33.95 -5.66
CA ASN A 487 -20.37 32.74 -5.17
C ASN A 487 -19.50 32.10 -4.08
N GLN A 488 -20.14 31.45 -3.12
CA GLN A 488 -19.39 30.68 -2.13
C GLN A 488 -18.67 29.50 -2.79
N VAL A 489 -17.37 29.36 -2.49
CA VAL A 489 -16.52 28.33 -3.08
C VAL A 489 -16.98 26.95 -2.64
N ARG A 490 -17.10 26.05 -3.64
CA ARG A 490 -17.23 24.60 -3.47
C ARG A 490 -15.93 23.95 -3.89
N LEU A 491 -15.30 23.17 -2.99
CA LEU A 491 -14.08 22.45 -3.31
C LEU A 491 -14.39 21.16 -4.09
N ASP A 492 -13.58 20.83 -5.08
CA ASP A 492 -13.60 19.53 -5.77
C ASP A 492 -12.85 18.46 -4.94
N ALA A 493 -11.70 18.84 -4.43
CA ALA A 493 -10.83 17.99 -3.59
C ALA A 493 -10.06 18.87 -2.59
N PHE A 494 -9.36 18.23 -1.66
CA PHE A 494 -8.33 18.91 -0.89
C PHE A 494 -7.11 18.02 -0.67
N VAL A 495 -5.96 18.65 -0.40
CA VAL A 495 -4.68 17.95 -0.29
C VAL A 495 -4.13 18.03 1.13
N LEU A 496 -3.43 16.97 1.52
CA LEU A 496 -2.79 16.81 2.82
C LEU A 496 -1.60 15.85 2.74
N SER A 497 -0.88 15.70 3.86
CA SER A 497 0.20 14.72 3.99
C SER A 497 -0.36 13.35 4.32
N PRO A 498 -0.05 12.30 3.53
CA PRO A 498 -0.32 10.92 3.92
C PRO A 498 0.66 10.49 5.02
N GLY A 499 0.15 10.02 6.14
CA GLY A 499 0.99 9.50 7.22
C GLY A 499 0.81 10.21 8.57
N PRO A 500 1.61 9.84 9.59
CA PRO A 500 1.42 10.29 10.97
C PRO A 500 1.84 11.73 11.23
N SER A 501 2.52 12.38 10.30
CA SER A 501 3.17 13.68 10.49
C SER A 501 2.22 14.86 10.67
N GLY A 502 0.92 14.68 10.46
CA GLY A 502 -0.08 15.72 10.57
C GLY A 502 -1.11 15.53 11.70
N GLY A 503 -0.82 14.72 12.71
CA GLY A 503 -1.79 14.44 13.76
C GLY A 503 -2.85 13.43 13.32
N ARG A 504 -4.14 13.78 13.28
CA ARG A 504 -5.25 12.84 13.03
C ARG A 504 -5.57 12.60 11.55
N THR A 505 -4.64 12.87 10.62
CA THR A 505 -4.89 12.65 9.19
C THR A 505 -5.20 11.19 8.87
N CYS A 506 -4.64 10.27 9.64
CA CYS A 506 -4.94 8.86 9.50
C CYS A 506 -6.44 8.55 9.76
N ASP A 507 -7.07 9.26 10.68
CA ASP A 507 -8.48 9.04 11.02
C ASP A 507 -9.43 9.64 9.98
N LEU A 508 -9.01 10.66 9.23
CA LEU A 508 -9.90 11.42 8.35
C LEU A 508 -10.63 10.50 7.35
N GLY A 509 -9.90 9.71 6.55
CA GLY A 509 -10.51 8.79 5.59
C GLY A 509 -11.33 7.69 6.26
N SER A 510 -10.82 7.13 7.36
CA SER A 510 -11.45 6.00 8.03
C SER A 510 -12.73 6.34 8.78
N THR A 511 -12.82 7.55 9.37
CA THR A 511 -14.03 7.98 10.11
C THR A 511 -15.08 8.62 9.21
N THR A 512 -14.67 9.22 8.10
CA THR A 512 -15.61 9.80 7.14
C THR A 512 -16.06 8.82 6.05
N HIS A 513 -15.38 7.69 5.90
CA HIS A 513 -15.58 6.73 4.81
C HIS A 513 -15.35 7.33 3.40
N MET A 514 -14.69 8.47 3.32
CA MET A 514 -14.37 9.17 2.07
C MET A 514 -13.13 8.57 1.42
N GLY A 515 -12.99 8.78 0.11
CA GLY A 515 -11.87 8.27 -0.69
C GLY A 515 -10.69 9.22 -0.74
N SER A 516 -9.50 8.67 -1.05
CA SER A 516 -8.32 9.46 -1.35
C SER A 516 -7.35 8.73 -2.27
N ILE A 517 -6.57 9.51 -3.00
CA ILE A 517 -5.52 9.06 -3.92
C ILE A 517 -4.19 9.67 -3.47
N VAL A 518 -3.17 8.84 -3.30
CA VAL A 518 -1.80 9.28 -3.06
C VAL A 518 -1.02 9.26 -4.36
N VAL A 519 -0.28 10.35 -4.62
CA VAL A 519 0.65 10.46 -5.75
C VAL A 519 2.02 10.94 -5.27
N PRO A 520 3.13 10.51 -5.90
CA PRO A 520 4.46 11.00 -5.58
C PRO A 520 4.60 12.51 -5.86
N VAL A 521 5.30 13.23 -4.97
CA VAL A 521 5.56 14.67 -5.10
C VAL A 521 7.05 15.04 -5.06
N GLY A 522 7.93 14.06 -4.97
CA GLY A 522 9.38 14.24 -4.95
C GLY A 522 10.06 13.43 -3.87
N PHE A 523 11.32 13.78 -3.61
CA PHE A 523 12.21 13.08 -2.68
C PHE A 523 12.50 13.94 -1.45
N ASP A 524 12.42 13.32 -0.29
CA ASP A 524 12.95 13.83 0.97
C ASP A 524 14.46 13.49 1.03
N THR A 525 15.29 14.49 0.85
CA THR A 525 16.74 14.29 0.77
C THR A 525 17.39 14.02 2.13
N ASP A 526 16.70 14.27 3.25
CA ASP A 526 17.21 13.97 4.59
C ASP A 526 16.99 12.48 4.93
N ALA A 527 15.85 11.93 4.50
CA ALA A 527 15.50 10.52 4.70
C ALA A 527 15.92 9.63 3.51
N ASP A 528 16.28 10.23 2.37
CA ASP A 528 16.59 9.55 1.11
C ASP A 528 15.46 8.59 0.67
N THR A 529 14.22 9.08 0.78
CA THR A 529 13.01 8.35 0.41
C THR A 529 12.02 9.25 -0.30
N PRO A 530 11.17 8.70 -1.19
CA PRO A 530 10.10 9.48 -1.82
C PRO A 530 9.09 9.99 -0.79
N ARG A 531 8.32 10.99 -1.21
CA ARG A 531 7.14 11.48 -0.49
C ARG A 531 5.97 11.59 -1.45
N GLY A 532 4.78 11.37 -0.90
CA GLY A 532 3.52 11.54 -1.62
C GLY A 532 2.67 12.66 -1.04
N MET A 533 1.70 13.09 -1.82
CA MET A 533 0.59 13.95 -1.44
C MET A 533 -0.70 13.15 -1.53
N GLU A 534 -1.58 13.30 -0.57
CA GLU A 534 -2.91 12.71 -0.56
C GLU A 534 -3.91 13.72 -1.13
N ILE A 535 -4.65 13.30 -2.15
CA ILE A 535 -5.78 14.03 -2.77
C ILE A 535 -7.05 13.42 -2.22
N PHE A 536 -7.77 14.14 -1.38
CA PHE A 536 -8.93 13.69 -0.64
C PHE A 536 -10.21 14.17 -1.33
N VAL A 537 -11.16 13.25 -1.54
CA VAL A 537 -12.40 13.51 -2.29
C VAL A 537 -13.63 13.11 -1.48
N ARG A 538 -14.82 13.58 -1.91
CA ARG A 538 -16.08 13.17 -1.32
C ARG A 538 -16.28 11.66 -1.41
N ARG A 539 -17.14 11.16 -0.57
CA ARG A 539 -17.50 9.74 -0.63
C ARG A 539 -18.09 9.39 -2.00
N PHE A 540 -17.53 8.35 -2.63
CA PHE A 540 -17.89 7.84 -3.96
C PHE A 540 -17.51 8.75 -5.13
N ASP A 541 -16.60 9.70 -4.92
CA ASP A 541 -16.08 10.62 -5.94
C ASP A 541 -14.60 10.32 -6.29
N GLU A 542 -14.22 9.04 -6.29
CA GLU A 542 -12.86 8.60 -6.67
C GLU A 542 -12.45 9.10 -8.05
N GLY A 543 -13.44 9.21 -8.96
CA GLY A 543 -13.22 9.69 -10.32
C GLY A 543 -12.58 11.07 -10.36
N THR A 544 -13.09 12.04 -9.60
CA THR A 544 -12.50 13.37 -9.47
C THR A 544 -11.05 13.29 -8.98
N GLY A 545 -10.80 12.48 -7.92
CA GLY A 545 -9.45 12.32 -7.39
C GLY A 545 -8.48 11.66 -8.38
N ILE A 546 -8.93 10.64 -9.11
CA ILE A 546 -8.14 9.96 -10.16
C ILE A 546 -7.80 10.93 -11.29
N GLY A 547 -8.74 11.73 -11.75
CA GLY A 547 -8.50 12.72 -12.82
C GLY A 547 -7.45 13.77 -12.43
N ILE A 548 -7.56 14.34 -11.22
CA ILE A 548 -6.59 15.28 -10.66
C ILE A 548 -5.22 14.61 -10.49
N ALA A 549 -5.19 13.40 -9.93
CA ALA A 549 -3.96 12.63 -9.72
C ALA A 549 -3.25 12.30 -11.03
N TYR A 550 -4.01 11.87 -12.05
CA TYR A 550 -3.50 11.54 -13.37
C TYR A 550 -2.88 12.74 -14.08
N ASP A 551 -3.60 13.87 -14.12
CA ASP A 551 -3.07 15.07 -14.75
C ASP A 551 -1.81 15.58 -14.05
N TYR A 552 -1.79 15.57 -12.70
CA TYR A 552 -0.62 15.94 -11.92
C TYR A 552 0.56 14.99 -12.18
N GLU A 553 0.33 13.66 -12.17
CA GLU A 553 1.36 12.66 -12.47
C GLU A 553 1.98 12.88 -13.85
N GLN A 554 1.13 13.05 -14.90
CA GLN A 554 1.58 13.23 -16.27
C GLN A 554 2.34 14.55 -16.49
N ALA A 555 2.08 15.57 -15.67
CA ALA A 555 2.78 16.84 -15.73
C ALA A 555 4.13 16.84 -15.01
N THR A 556 4.33 15.94 -14.02
CA THR A 556 5.45 16.05 -13.08
C THR A 556 6.39 14.86 -13.08
N LEU A 557 5.91 13.65 -13.28
CA LEU A 557 6.69 12.39 -13.35
C LEU A 557 7.70 12.24 -12.19
N HIS A 558 7.26 12.49 -10.97
CA HIS A 558 8.12 12.52 -9.77
C HIS A 558 8.68 11.15 -9.35
N ARG A 559 8.09 10.05 -9.86
CA ARG A 559 8.57 8.72 -9.50
C ARG A 559 9.91 8.42 -10.18
N ALA A 560 10.81 7.79 -9.41
CA ALA A 560 12.02 7.14 -9.91
C ALA A 560 12.18 5.80 -9.17
N PRO A 561 12.70 4.73 -9.82
CA PRO A 561 12.96 3.46 -9.16
C PRO A 561 14.09 3.58 -8.12
N PRO A 562 14.11 2.74 -7.07
CA PRO A 562 15.22 2.66 -6.13
C PRO A 562 16.45 1.98 -6.78
N ASP A 563 17.63 2.38 -6.34
CA ASP A 563 18.90 1.72 -6.70
C ASP A 563 19.13 0.52 -5.76
N ILE A 564 18.80 -0.68 -6.23
CA ILE A 564 18.91 -1.93 -5.48
C ILE A 564 19.89 -2.90 -6.15
N VAL A 565 20.60 -3.69 -5.34
CA VAL A 565 21.59 -4.66 -5.83
C VAL A 565 21.12 -6.10 -5.71
N PRO A 566 21.40 -6.97 -6.73
CA PRO A 566 21.01 -8.37 -6.68
C PRO A 566 21.94 -9.18 -5.75
N ALA A 567 21.41 -10.28 -5.23
CA ALA A 567 22.22 -11.34 -4.63
C ALA A 567 22.98 -12.08 -5.71
N THR A 568 24.12 -12.63 -5.34
CA THR A 568 24.87 -13.56 -6.20
C THR A 568 24.45 -15.01 -5.88
N GLY A 569 24.25 -15.84 -6.91
CA GLY A 569 24.00 -17.26 -6.74
C GLY A 569 22.54 -17.65 -6.55
N THR A 570 21.60 -16.75 -6.87
CA THR A 570 20.14 -17.02 -6.82
C THR A 570 19.57 -17.48 -8.16
N GLU A 571 20.36 -17.55 -9.21
CA GLU A 571 19.95 -17.78 -10.60
C GLU A 571 19.29 -19.16 -10.84
N ASN A 572 19.37 -20.08 -9.87
CA ASN A 572 18.78 -21.41 -9.95
C ASN A 572 17.82 -21.71 -8.78
N GLU A 573 17.37 -20.68 -8.06
CA GLU A 573 16.38 -20.87 -6.99
C GLU A 573 15.02 -21.26 -7.58
N THR A 574 14.33 -22.19 -6.94
CA THR A 574 12.96 -22.57 -7.31
C THR A 574 11.95 -21.90 -6.39
N ILE A 575 10.71 -21.74 -6.86
CA ILE A 575 9.59 -21.22 -6.04
C ILE A 575 9.46 -22.00 -4.72
N ALA A 576 9.59 -23.34 -4.78
CA ALA A 576 9.53 -24.17 -3.57
C ALA A 576 10.67 -23.88 -2.59
N GLN A 577 11.88 -23.65 -3.07
CA GLN A 577 13.03 -23.28 -2.25
C GLN A 577 12.86 -21.88 -1.64
N PHE A 578 12.41 -20.90 -2.42
CA PHE A 578 12.09 -19.57 -1.92
C PHE A 578 11.03 -19.64 -0.81
N ASN A 579 9.90 -20.28 -1.05
CA ASN A 579 8.81 -20.40 -0.09
C ASN A 579 9.25 -21.15 1.19
N ALA A 580 10.07 -22.21 1.04
CA ALA A 580 10.65 -22.94 2.18
C ALA A 580 11.62 -22.05 2.98
N ARG A 581 12.44 -21.24 2.32
CA ARG A 581 13.38 -20.31 2.98
C ARG A 581 12.64 -19.24 3.75
N GLN A 582 11.56 -18.68 3.21
CA GLN A 582 10.69 -17.74 3.93
C GLN A 582 10.06 -18.36 5.18
N GLN A 583 9.77 -19.67 5.16
CA GLN A 583 9.28 -20.39 6.34
C GLN A 583 10.39 -20.73 7.33
N GLN A 584 11.58 -21.11 6.84
CA GLN A 584 12.70 -21.55 7.69
C GLN A 584 13.35 -20.41 8.47
N ALA A 585 13.43 -19.21 7.90
CA ALA A 585 13.95 -18.03 8.60
C ALA A 585 13.19 -17.78 9.92
N LEU A 586 11.88 -18.07 9.91
CA LEU A 586 11.01 -18.00 11.09
C LEU A 586 11.23 -19.13 12.10
N MET A 587 11.39 -20.36 11.59
CA MET A 587 11.59 -21.53 12.47
C MET A 587 12.91 -21.40 13.24
N THR A 588 13.92 -20.80 12.62
CA THR A 588 15.22 -20.57 13.26
C THR A 588 15.12 -19.47 14.33
N ALA A 589 14.41 -18.39 14.05
CA ALA A 589 14.15 -17.34 15.04
C ALA A 589 13.27 -17.84 16.20
N ALA A 590 12.25 -18.66 15.90
CA ALA A 590 11.36 -19.23 16.91
C ALA A 590 12.01 -20.36 17.73
N SER A 591 12.94 -21.15 17.15
CA SER A 591 13.64 -22.24 17.86
C SER A 591 14.83 -21.75 18.72
N ALA A 592 15.31 -20.53 18.47
CA ALA A 592 16.32 -19.89 19.31
C ALA A 592 15.73 -19.32 20.61
N ALA A 593 14.39 -19.21 20.71
CA ALA A 593 13.73 -18.78 21.93
C ALA A 593 13.30 -20.01 22.75
N PRO A 594 13.77 -20.17 23.99
CA PRO A 594 13.25 -21.18 24.92
C PRO A 594 11.74 -21.00 25.14
N GLU A 595 11.00 -22.09 25.25
CA GLU A 595 9.53 -22.12 25.40
C GLU A 595 9.01 -21.29 26.60
N ASP A 596 9.87 -20.92 27.55
CA ASP A 596 9.55 -20.22 28.81
C ASP A 596 10.14 -18.79 28.92
N LEU A 597 10.63 -18.18 27.84
CA LEU A 597 11.15 -16.81 27.93
C LEU A 597 10.01 -15.78 28.02
N PRO A 598 10.11 -14.80 28.96
CA PRO A 598 9.25 -13.65 28.96
C PRO A 598 9.30 -12.93 27.59
N ILE A 599 8.15 -12.46 27.14
CA ILE A 599 7.98 -11.84 25.82
C ILE A 599 8.95 -10.68 25.57
N GLU A 600 9.31 -9.93 26.62
CA GLU A 600 10.29 -8.84 26.58
C GLU A 600 11.70 -9.33 26.25
N THR A 601 12.08 -10.52 26.74
CA THR A 601 13.40 -11.13 26.45
C THR A 601 13.47 -11.65 25.02
N TYR A 602 12.34 -12.11 24.46
CA TYR A 602 12.23 -12.50 23.06
C TYR A 602 12.34 -11.28 22.12
N ILE A 603 11.72 -10.15 22.49
CA ILE A 603 11.86 -8.88 21.76
C ILE A 603 13.30 -8.44 21.75
N GLN A 604 13.95 -8.42 22.91
CA GLN A 604 15.33 -7.98 23.06
C GLN A 604 16.29 -8.88 22.25
N ALA A 605 16.07 -10.18 22.22
CA ALA A 605 16.85 -11.12 21.41
C ALA A 605 16.63 -10.91 19.90
N LEU A 606 15.41 -10.55 19.49
CA LEU A 606 15.12 -10.19 18.08
C LEU A 606 15.73 -8.83 17.72
N GLU A 607 15.68 -7.86 18.60
CA GLU A 607 16.29 -6.54 18.41
C GLU A 607 17.82 -6.66 18.33
N GLU A 608 18.45 -7.47 19.17
CA GLU A 608 19.88 -7.77 19.11
C GLU A 608 20.26 -8.54 17.83
N LEU A 609 19.44 -9.52 17.42
CA LEU A 609 19.67 -10.29 16.19
C LEU A 609 19.52 -9.44 14.92
N LEU A 610 18.67 -8.44 14.97
CA LEU A 610 18.33 -7.55 13.85
C LEU A 610 19.16 -6.26 13.85
N GLY A 611 19.92 -5.98 14.92
CA GLY A 611 20.70 -4.75 15.06
C GLY A 611 19.84 -3.48 15.15
N VAL A 612 18.58 -3.60 15.56
CA VAL A 612 17.63 -2.49 15.70
C VAL A 612 17.59 -2.08 17.16
N SER A 613 18.08 -0.90 17.48
CA SER A 613 17.84 -0.29 18.81
C SER A 613 16.43 0.29 18.88
N PRO A 614 15.79 0.27 20.09
CA PRO A 614 14.42 0.73 20.30
C PRO A 614 14.21 2.23 20.01
#